data_66471f8a298159ddf2d430f0a1c4ce2b
#
_entry.id   66471f8a298159ddf2d430f0a1c4ce2b
#
_cell.length_a   1.000
_cell.length_b   1.000
_cell.length_c   1.000
_cell.angle_alpha   90.00
_cell.angle_beta   90.00
_cell.angle_gamma   90.00
#
_symmetry.space_group_name_H-M   'P 1'
#
loop_
_entity.id
_entity.type
_entity.pdbx_description
1 polymer ?
#
loop_
_entity_poly.entity_id
_entity_poly.type
_entity_poly.pdbx_seq_one_letter_code
_entity_poly.pdbx_strand_id
1 'polypeptide(L)'
;MSRKARLLTVIALMLAGIGVMAYPPLSQDINAIHASRAVQEFSARLDDAGSDTLREQRQLAEAYNQALSGDLAAEGAVPEQYDRILDFGNGVMGYLEIPGNDVELSIYHGVSDTVLQKGVGHVPTSALPIGGEGNHC
;
A
#
# COMPACT_ATOMS: atom_id res chain seq x y z
N MET A 1 13.00 50.35 -9.60
CA MET A 1 12.63 49.17 -10.43
C MET A 1 11.94 49.64 -11.69
N SER A 2 12.41 49.21 -12.85
CA SER A 2 11.79 49.55 -14.14
C SER A 2 10.39 48.90 -14.25
N ARG A 3 9.49 49.49 -15.09
CA ARG A 3 8.16 48.91 -15.34
C ARG A 3 8.27 47.44 -15.82
N LYS A 4 9.27 47.13 -16.64
CA LYS A 4 9.55 45.77 -17.12
C LYS A 4 9.91 44.81 -15.98
N ALA A 5 10.70 45.24 -15.01
CA ALA A 5 11.09 44.43 -13.89
C ALA A 5 9.88 44.08 -12.99
N ARG A 6 8.99 45.04 -12.73
CA ARG A 6 7.74 44.78 -11.96
C ARG A 6 6.83 43.80 -12.69
N LEU A 7 6.66 43.94 -14.01
CA LEU A 7 5.86 43.02 -14.80
C LEU A 7 6.43 41.61 -14.78
N LEU A 8 7.72 41.42 -14.91
CA LEU A 8 8.37 40.13 -14.81
C LEU A 8 8.20 39.47 -13.42
N THR A 9 8.31 40.28 -12.36
CA THR A 9 8.09 39.79 -11.00
C THR A 9 6.65 39.30 -10.81
N VAL A 10 5.65 40.02 -11.29
CA VAL A 10 4.24 39.65 -11.21
C VAL A 10 3.97 38.37 -11.99
N ILE A 11 4.50 38.25 -13.20
CA ILE A 11 4.36 37.02 -14.01
C ILE A 11 5.01 35.84 -13.32
N ALA A 12 6.22 36.01 -12.79
CA ALA A 12 6.90 34.93 -12.05
C ALA A 12 6.13 34.47 -10.84
N LEU A 13 5.57 35.38 -10.04
CA LEU A 13 4.70 35.05 -8.89
C LEU A 13 3.42 34.35 -9.33
N MET A 14 2.82 34.78 -10.42
CA MET A 14 1.62 34.17 -10.98
C MET A 14 1.89 32.70 -11.41
N LEU A 15 2.99 32.51 -12.15
CA LEU A 15 3.40 31.14 -12.56
C LEU A 15 3.74 30.25 -11.38
N ALA A 16 4.42 30.78 -10.37
CA ALA A 16 4.69 30.04 -9.14
C ALA A 16 3.39 29.64 -8.42
N GLY A 17 2.42 30.57 -8.31
CA GLY A 17 1.12 30.28 -7.72
C GLY A 17 0.33 29.21 -8.48
N ILE A 18 0.33 29.28 -9.80
CA ILE A 18 -0.32 28.25 -10.65
C ILE A 18 0.38 26.89 -10.46
N GLY A 19 1.71 26.86 -10.41
CA GLY A 19 2.47 25.64 -10.17
C GLY A 19 2.14 24.97 -8.82
N VAL A 20 2.02 25.75 -7.74
CA VAL A 20 1.63 25.26 -6.43
C VAL A 20 0.19 24.72 -6.43
N MET A 21 -0.74 25.40 -7.13
CA MET A 21 -2.14 24.91 -7.23
C MET A 21 -2.27 23.67 -8.10
N ALA A 22 -1.44 23.49 -9.11
CA ALA A 22 -1.48 22.34 -10.00
C ALA A 22 -0.81 21.09 -9.39
N TYR A 23 0.07 21.26 -8.40
CA TYR A 23 0.82 20.16 -7.80
C TYR A 23 -0.07 19.09 -7.14
N PRO A 24 -1.08 19.41 -6.29
CA PRO A 24 -1.90 18.40 -5.63
C PRO A 24 -2.65 17.48 -6.59
N PRO A 25 -3.41 17.96 -7.57
CA PRO A 25 -4.14 17.08 -8.48
C PRO A 25 -3.19 16.22 -9.32
N LEU A 26 -2.08 16.77 -9.81
CA LEU A 26 -1.11 16.01 -10.60
C LEU A 26 -0.45 14.89 -9.79
N SER A 27 -0.14 15.13 -8.52
CA SER A 27 0.42 14.16 -7.59
C SER A 27 -0.57 13.02 -7.30
N GLN A 28 -1.86 13.33 -7.14
CA GLN A 28 -2.90 12.33 -6.90
C GLN A 28 -3.09 11.40 -8.10
N ASP A 29 -3.14 11.94 -9.31
CA ASP A 29 -3.28 11.13 -10.52
C ASP A 29 -2.10 10.18 -10.73
N ILE A 30 -0.88 10.65 -10.49
CA ILE A 30 0.32 9.81 -10.57
C ILE A 30 0.29 8.69 -9.53
N ASN A 31 -0.10 8.98 -8.29
CA ASN A 31 -0.19 7.98 -7.24
C ASN A 31 -1.28 6.93 -7.52
N ALA A 32 -2.44 7.35 -8.05
CA ALA A 32 -3.51 6.43 -8.45
C ALA A 32 -3.05 5.47 -9.55
N ILE A 33 -2.32 5.97 -10.57
CA ILE A 33 -1.76 5.12 -11.64
C ILE A 33 -0.77 4.10 -11.08
N HIS A 34 0.08 4.50 -10.14
CA HIS A 34 1.04 3.58 -9.52
C HIS A 34 0.35 2.52 -8.67
N ALA A 35 -0.68 2.89 -7.91
CA ALA A 35 -1.48 1.95 -7.11
C ALA A 35 -2.18 0.91 -8.00
N SER A 36 -2.86 1.34 -9.05
CA SER A 36 -3.54 0.44 -9.99
C SER A 36 -2.57 -0.51 -10.71
N ARG A 37 -1.37 -0.07 -11.05
CA ARG A 37 -0.33 -0.94 -11.64
C ARG A 37 0.14 -2.01 -10.66
N ALA A 38 0.37 -1.65 -9.40
CA ALA A 38 0.80 -2.59 -8.39
C ALA A 38 -0.26 -3.66 -8.11
N VAL A 39 -1.55 -3.29 -8.11
CA VAL A 39 -2.68 -4.22 -7.99
C VAL A 39 -2.75 -5.16 -9.19
N GLN A 40 -2.63 -4.63 -10.42
CA GLN A 40 -2.63 -5.45 -11.64
C GLN A 40 -1.47 -6.44 -11.67
N GLU A 41 -0.27 -6.00 -11.28
CA GLU A 41 0.90 -6.87 -11.20
C GLU A 41 0.71 -7.97 -10.15
N PHE A 42 0.16 -7.64 -8.98
CA PHE A 42 -0.17 -8.61 -7.94
C PHE A 42 -1.19 -9.64 -8.44
N SER A 43 -2.28 -9.20 -9.07
CA SER A 43 -3.30 -10.10 -9.63
C SER A 43 -2.71 -11.03 -10.69
N ALA A 44 -1.87 -10.52 -11.59
CA ALA A 44 -1.20 -11.34 -12.60
C ALA A 44 -0.28 -12.40 -11.97
N ARG A 45 0.42 -12.06 -10.88
CA ARG A 45 1.27 -13.00 -10.14
C ARG A 45 0.45 -14.05 -9.39
N LEU A 46 -0.72 -13.68 -8.86
CA LEU A 46 -1.65 -14.63 -8.25
C LEU A 46 -2.18 -15.64 -9.27
N ASP A 47 -2.55 -15.18 -10.48
CA ASP A 47 -3.04 -16.03 -11.55
C ASP A 47 -1.96 -17.00 -12.04
N ASP A 48 -0.69 -16.59 -12.04
CA ASP A 48 0.47 -17.40 -12.41
C ASP A 48 0.94 -18.33 -11.27
N ALA A 49 0.56 -18.03 -10.05
CA ALA A 49 0.92 -18.84 -8.88
C ALA A 49 0.18 -20.18 -8.91
N GLY A 50 0.93 -21.27 -8.81
CA GLY A 50 0.35 -22.61 -8.73
C GLY A 50 -0.53 -22.79 -7.47
N SER A 51 -1.54 -23.65 -7.59
CA SER A 51 -2.46 -23.95 -6.47
C SER A 51 -1.76 -24.41 -5.18
N ASP A 52 -0.59 -25.00 -5.29
CA ASP A 52 0.18 -25.47 -4.15
C ASP A 52 0.85 -24.30 -3.44
N THR A 53 1.39 -23.32 -4.18
CA THR A 53 1.94 -22.09 -3.61
C THR A 53 0.86 -21.26 -2.90
N LEU A 54 -0.31 -21.12 -3.50
CA LEU A 54 -1.44 -20.41 -2.87
C LEU A 54 -1.88 -21.09 -1.58
N ARG A 55 -1.90 -22.41 -1.56
CA ARG A 55 -2.26 -23.20 -0.38
C ARG A 55 -1.23 -23.08 0.74
N GLU A 56 0.05 -23.12 0.37
CA GLU A 56 1.17 -22.92 1.31
C GLU A 56 1.11 -21.51 1.94
N GLN A 57 0.97 -20.46 1.13
CA GLN A 57 0.89 -19.09 1.60
C GLN A 57 -0.32 -18.88 2.53
N ARG A 58 -1.46 -19.48 2.21
CA ARG A 58 -2.62 -19.45 3.08
C ARG A 58 -2.37 -20.15 4.43
N GLN A 59 -1.72 -21.32 4.42
CA GLN A 59 -1.40 -22.04 5.66
C GLN A 59 -0.42 -21.24 6.54
N LEU A 60 0.57 -20.59 5.93
CA LEU A 60 1.49 -19.70 6.65
C LEU A 60 0.76 -18.52 7.29
N ALA A 61 -0.17 -17.92 6.56
CA ALA A 61 -0.98 -16.81 7.07
C ALA A 61 -1.94 -17.24 8.19
N GLU A 62 -2.55 -18.42 8.07
CA GLU A 62 -3.39 -19.01 9.13
C GLU A 62 -2.58 -19.31 10.39
N ALA A 63 -1.38 -19.89 10.24
CA ALA A 63 -0.47 -20.14 11.36
C ALA A 63 -0.02 -18.84 12.05
N TYR A 64 0.26 -17.80 11.26
CA TYR A 64 0.57 -16.46 11.78
C TYR A 64 -0.59 -15.90 12.62
N ASN A 65 -1.82 -15.92 12.09
CA ASN A 65 -2.99 -15.42 12.80
C ASN A 65 -3.27 -16.20 14.08
N GLN A 66 -3.06 -17.52 14.07
CA GLN A 66 -3.17 -18.36 15.27
C GLN A 66 -2.10 -18.01 16.32
N ALA A 67 -0.87 -17.78 15.89
CA ALA A 67 0.22 -17.39 16.79
C ALA A 67 -0.04 -16.03 17.46
N LEU A 68 -0.62 -15.08 16.73
CA LEU A 68 -1.03 -13.79 17.30
C LEU A 68 -2.12 -13.90 18.35
N SER A 69 -2.97 -14.92 18.27
CA SER A 69 -4.03 -15.16 19.27
C SER A 69 -3.51 -15.81 20.54
N GLY A 70 -2.25 -16.27 20.55
CA GLY A 70 -1.58 -16.94 21.64
C GLY A 70 -0.48 -16.12 22.32
N ASP A 71 0.65 -16.75 22.58
CA ASP A 71 1.78 -16.16 23.34
C ASP A 71 2.43 -14.95 22.67
N LEU A 72 2.43 -14.87 21.33
CA LEU A 72 2.99 -13.72 20.60
C LEU A 72 2.20 -12.43 20.82
N ALA A 73 0.90 -12.51 21.07
CA ALA A 73 0.08 -11.35 21.41
C ALA A 73 0.52 -10.70 22.73
N ALA A 74 0.98 -11.52 23.67
CA ALA A 74 1.46 -11.05 24.99
C ALA A 74 2.85 -10.38 24.91
N GLU A 75 3.68 -10.78 23.94
CA GLU A 75 5.05 -10.29 23.79
C GLU A 75 5.17 -9.14 22.76
N GLY A 76 4.16 -8.91 21.93
CA GLY A 76 4.22 -7.94 20.83
C GLY A 76 5.27 -8.30 19.76
N ALA A 77 5.67 -9.59 19.72
CA ALA A 77 6.70 -10.08 18.82
C ALA A 77 6.14 -10.32 17.41
N VAL A 78 6.90 -9.93 16.41
CA VAL A 78 6.59 -10.20 15.01
C VAL A 78 7.37 -11.45 14.58
N PRO A 79 6.71 -12.48 14.02
CA PRO A 79 7.40 -13.65 13.50
C PRO A 79 8.45 -13.30 12.44
N GLU A 80 9.60 -13.98 12.48
CA GLU A 80 10.74 -13.73 11.55
C GLU A 80 10.36 -13.86 10.06
N GLN A 81 9.29 -14.59 9.74
CA GLN A 81 8.86 -14.83 8.37
C GLN A 81 7.74 -13.88 7.90
N TYR A 82 7.36 -12.91 8.73
CA TYR A 82 6.25 -11.99 8.42
C TYR A 82 6.34 -11.38 7.02
N ASP A 83 7.51 -10.88 6.63
CA ASP A 83 7.72 -10.21 5.34
C ASP A 83 7.60 -11.13 4.11
N ARG A 84 7.52 -12.45 4.33
CA ARG A 84 7.40 -13.46 3.26
C ARG A 84 6.00 -14.03 3.12
N ILE A 85 5.15 -13.81 4.12
CA ILE A 85 3.79 -14.34 4.11
C ILE A 85 2.94 -13.46 3.17
N LEU A 86 2.26 -14.10 2.20
CA LEU A 86 1.47 -13.45 1.15
C LEU A 86 2.29 -12.57 0.19
N ASP A 87 3.63 -12.65 0.19
CA ASP A 87 4.46 -11.98 -0.81
C ASP A 87 4.64 -12.86 -2.06
N PHE A 88 4.05 -12.45 -3.16
CA PHE A 88 4.18 -13.09 -4.47
C PHE A 88 5.26 -12.44 -5.35
N GLY A 89 6.23 -11.73 -4.72
CA GLY A 89 7.45 -11.26 -5.36
C GLY A 89 7.52 -9.77 -5.71
N ASN A 90 6.57 -8.96 -5.23
CA ASN A 90 6.60 -7.49 -5.37
C ASN A 90 6.39 -6.74 -4.05
N GLY A 91 6.39 -7.45 -2.92
CA GLY A 91 6.15 -6.90 -1.58
C GLY A 91 4.70 -6.51 -1.31
N VAL A 92 3.79 -6.79 -2.23
CA VAL A 92 2.34 -6.59 -2.05
C VAL A 92 1.74 -7.88 -1.52
N MET A 93 1.04 -7.80 -0.40
CA MET A 93 0.34 -8.94 0.24
C MET A 93 -1.13 -9.05 -0.14
N GLY A 94 -1.69 -8.00 -0.72
CA GLY A 94 -3.08 -7.93 -1.11
C GLY A 94 -3.44 -6.55 -1.63
N TYR A 95 -4.71 -6.34 -1.88
CA TYR A 95 -5.22 -5.02 -2.24
C TYR A 95 -6.56 -4.75 -1.54
N LEU A 96 -6.82 -3.48 -1.29
CA LEU A 96 -8.07 -2.97 -0.78
C LEU A 96 -8.85 -2.36 -1.94
N GLU A 97 -10.06 -2.84 -2.16
CA GLU A 97 -11.01 -2.26 -3.10
C GLU A 97 -12.15 -1.62 -2.33
N ILE A 98 -12.49 -0.36 -2.68
CA ILE A 98 -13.65 0.34 -2.12
C ILE A 98 -14.68 0.50 -3.22
N PRO A 99 -15.70 -0.38 -3.27
CA PRO A 99 -16.75 -0.32 -4.28
C PRO A 99 -17.48 1.03 -4.25
N GLY A 100 -17.65 1.63 -5.42
CA GLY A 100 -18.35 2.91 -5.59
C GLY A 100 -17.46 4.16 -5.61
N ASN A 101 -16.19 4.05 -5.27
CA ASN A 101 -15.24 5.17 -5.34
C ASN A 101 -14.09 4.93 -6.32
N ASP A 102 -14.06 3.80 -7.03
CA ASP A 102 -12.98 3.36 -7.92
C ASP A 102 -11.59 3.43 -7.27
N VAL A 103 -11.55 3.14 -5.95
CA VAL A 103 -10.30 3.15 -5.17
C VAL A 103 -9.79 1.75 -5.03
N GLU A 104 -8.60 1.50 -5.57
CA GLU A 104 -7.82 0.28 -5.40
C GLU A 104 -6.46 0.65 -4.79
N LEU A 105 -6.14 0.09 -3.63
CA LEU A 105 -4.90 0.36 -2.92
C LEU A 105 -4.17 -0.94 -2.60
N SER A 106 -2.91 -1.03 -2.98
CA SER A 106 -2.06 -2.16 -2.61
C SER A 106 -1.76 -2.15 -1.12
N ILE A 107 -1.80 -3.32 -0.50
CA ILE A 107 -1.44 -3.56 0.91
C ILE A 107 -0.02 -4.11 0.94
N TYR A 108 0.85 -3.47 1.72
CA TYR A 108 2.25 -3.82 1.90
C TYR A 108 2.54 -4.25 3.33
N HIS A 109 3.62 -4.99 3.54
CA HIS A 109 4.11 -5.36 4.87
C HIS A 109 4.62 -4.14 5.63
N GLY A 110 4.21 -4.01 6.90
CA GLY A 110 4.66 -2.95 7.79
C GLY A 110 4.01 -1.60 7.56
N VAL A 111 4.38 -0.63 8.39
CA VAL A 111 3.81 0.73 8.43
C VAL A 111 4.89 1.82 8.39
N SER A 112 6.00 1.54 7.72
CA SER A 112 7.05 2.54 7.54
C SER A 112 6.58 3.69 6.64
N ASP A 113 7.21 4.86 6.76
CA ASP A 113 6.89 6.03 5.93
C ASP A 113 6.97 5.71 4.43
N THR A 114 7.92 4.87 4.03
CA THR A 114 8.09 4.44 2.65
C THR A 114 6.95 3.55 2.17
N VAL A 115 6.37 2.74 3.04
CA VAL A 115 5.19 1.92 2.76
C VAL A 115 3.96 2.81 2.64
N LEU A 116 3.72 3.68 3.62
CA LEU A 116 2.53 4.55 3.66
C LEU A 116 2.49 5.58 2.51
N GLN A 117 3.63 5.89 1.90
CA GLN A 117 3.69 6.71 0.68
C GLN A 117 3.28 5.94 -0.59
N LYS A 118 3.33 4.59 -0.57
CA LYS A 118 3.01 3.74 -1.72
C LYS A 118 1.58 3.19 -1.70
N GLY A 119 1.04 2.95 -0.51
CA GLY A 119 -0.28 2.34 -0.34
C GLY A 119 -0.66 2.14 1.11
N VAL A 120 -1.43 1.09 1.37
CA VAL A 120 -1.84 0.69 2.72
C VAL A 120 -0.74 -0.14 3.37
N GLY A 121 -0.44 0.14 4.62
CA GLY A 121 0.51 -0.65 5.42
C GLY A 121 -0.23 -1.60 6.34
N HIS A 122 0.16 -2.88 6.36
CA HIS A 122 -0.33 -3.84 7.33
C HIS A 122 0.46 -3.74 8.64
N VAL A 123 -0.25 -3.64 9.77
CA VAL A 123 0.37 -3.57 11.09
C VAL A 123 0.89 -4.96 11.49
N PRO A 124 2.21 -5.14 11.75
CA PRO A 124 2.78 -6.48 11.99
C PRO A 124 2.23 -7.23 13.20
N THR A 125 1.53 -6.55 14.10
CA THR A 125 0.87 -7.14 15.29
C THR A 125 -0.62 -7.36 15.12
N SER A 126 -1.16 -7.16 13.91
CA SER A 126 -2.55 -7.46 13.57
C SER A 126 -2.67 -8.71 12.71
N ALA A 127 -3.88 -9.27 12.63
CA ALA A 127 -4.14 -10.46 11.82
C ALA A 127 -4.00 -10.16 10.33
N LEU A 128 -3.45 -11.10 9.58
CA LEU A 128 -3.37 -11.03 8.12
C LEU A 128 -4.77 -11.13 7.49
N PRO A 129 -5.03 -10.41 6.38
CA PRO A 129 -6.36 -10.26 5.78
C PRO A 129 -6.76 -11.48 4.91
N ILE A 130 -6.80 -12.67 5.50
CA ILE A 130 -7.17 -13.91 4.81
C ILE A 130 -8.62 -14.34 5.00
N GLY A 131 -9.42 -13.52 5.66
CA GLY A 131 -10.79 -13.81 6.04
C GLY A 131 -10.91 -14.78 7.21
N GLY A 132 -12.15 -15.10 7.60
CA GLY A 132 -12.45 -15.93 8.75
C GLY A 132 -12.92 -15.13 9.96
N GLU A 133 -13.48 -15.82 10.96
CA GLU A 133 -13.93 -15.19 12.20
C GLU A 133 -12.73 -14.72 13.04
N GLY A 134 -12.78 -13.48 13.52
CA GLY A 134 -11.74 -12.90 14.37
C GLY A 134 -10.51 -12.38 13.65
N ASN A 135 -10.41 -12.55 12.33
CA ASN A 135 -9.31 -11.99 11.53
C ASN A 135 -9.67 -10.57 11.06
N HIS A 136 -9.36 -9.61 11.89
CA HIS A 136 -9.51 -8.19 11.58
C HIS A 136 -8.13 -7.52 11.51
N CYS A 137 -7.91 -6.68 10.51
CA CYS A 137 -6.75 -5.83 10.39
C CYS A 137 -7.12 -4.38 10.70
#